data_86ad24886f12bed1228b224afef40ca1
#
_entry.id   86ad24886f12bed1228b224afef40ca1
#
_cell.length_a   1.000
_cell.length_b   1.000
_cell.length_c   1.000
_cell.angle_alpha   90.00
_cell.angle_beta   90.00
_cell.angle_gamma   90.00
#
_symmetry.space_group_name_H-M   'P 1'
#
loop_
_entity.id
_entity.type
_entity.pdbx_description
1 polymer ?
#
loop_
_entity_poly.entity_id
_entity_poly.type
_entity_poly.pdbx_seq_one_letter_code
_entity_poly.pdbx_strand_id
1 'polypeptide(L)'
;MKKLAIIGGGPAALMLSAQIDTEKYKVTLYERNKALGRKFLVAGDGGLNLTYDSDVADLISHYSPSDFMTPIIKQFSNQDLIQWLNILGVDTFVGSSSRVFPALNLKPIEVLNKIIET
;
A
#
# COMPACT_ATOMS: atom_id res chain seq x y z
N MET A 1 10.87 20.83 -14.21
CA MET A 1 10.43 19.56 -13.62
C MET A 1 11.60 18.91 -12.91
N LYS A 2 11.47 18.64 -11.63
CA LYS A 2 12.50 17.96 -10.87
C LYS A 2 12.54 16.47 -11.21
N LYS A 3 13.73 15.86 -11.17
CA LYS A 3 13.90 14.42 -11.38
C LYS A 3 13.98 13.73 -10.03
N LEU A 4 13.24 12.66 -9.86
CA LEU A 4 13.22 11.83 -8.65
C LEU A 4 13.52 10.39 -9.03
N ALA A 5 14.55 9.82 -8.39
CA ALA A 5 14.88 8.40 -8.52
C ALA A 5 14.41 7.65 -7.28
N ILE A 6 13.67 6.57 -7.46
CA ILE A 6 13.25 5.65 -6.42
C ILE A 6 14.02 4.34 -6.62
N ILE A 7 14.76 3.91 -5.62
CA ILE A 7 15.58 2.70 -5.68
C ILE A 7 14.87 1.56 -4.97
N GLY A 8 14.57 0.51 -5.72
CA GLY A 8 13.77 -0.62 -5.28
C GLY A 8 12.30 -0.48 -5.65
N GLY A 9 11.69 -1.56 -6.06
CA GLY A 9 10.29 -1.63 -6.52
C GLY A 9 9.38 -2.42 -5.58
N GLY A 10 9.60 -2.30 -4.28
CA GLY A 10 8.75 -2.92 -3.25
C GLY A 10 7.48 -2.11 -2.95
N PRO A 11 6.64 -2.57 -1.99
CA PRO A 11 5.38 -1.91 -1.67
C PRO A 11 5.51 -0.44 -1.27
N ALA A 12 6.51 -0.10 -0.49
CA ALA A 12 6.76 1.29 -0.07
C ALA A 12 7.08 2.21 -1.26
N ALA A 13 7.93 1.72 -2.18
CA ALA A 13 8.29 2.46 -3.39
C ALA A 13 7.08 2.65 -4.31
N LEU A 14 6.25 1.63 -4.46
CA LEU A 14 5.03 1.67 -5.27
C LEU A 14 4.03 2.67 -4.69
N MET A 15 3.84 2.67 -3.36
CA MET A 15 2.97 3.63 -2.69
C MET A 15 3.49 5.06 -2.89
N LEU A 16 4.79 5.29 -2.72
CA LEU A 16 5.39 6.61 -2.95
C LEU A 16 5.17 7.06 -4.40
N SER A 17 5.44 6.19 -5.37
CA SER A 17 5.25 6.49 -6.80
C SER A 17 3.81 6.86 -7.13
N ALA A 18 2.85 6.16 -6.53
CA ALA A 18 1.42 6.38 -6.76
C ALA A 18 0.90 7.70 -6.15
N GLN A 19 1.61 8.27 -5.18
CA GLN A 19 1.21 9.50 -4.49
C GLN A 19 1.94 10.76 -4.97
N ILE A 20 2.98 10.60 -5.76
CA ILE A 20 3.80 11.73 -6.22
C ILE A 20 3.05 12.53 -7.28
N ASP A 21 3.16 13.85 -7.15
CA ASP A 21 2.67 14.81 -8.14
C ASP A 21 3.54 14.76 -9.41
N THR A 22 3.05 14.07 -10.43
CA THR A 22 3.75 13.90 -11.71
C THR A 22 3.83 15.17 -12.56
N GLU A 23 3.10 16.21 -12.19
CA GLU A 23 3.26 17.52 -12.82
C GLU A 23 4.54 18.23 -12.35
N LYS A 24 4.98 17.94 -11.14
CA LYS A 24 6.18 18.55 -10.53
C LYS A 24 7.42 17.66 -10.64
N TYR A 25 7.24 16.36 -10.69
CA TYR A 25 8.34 15.40 -10.65
C TYR A 25 8.30 14.41 -11.80
N LYS A 26 9.44 14.25 -12.46
CA LYS A 26 9.67 13.11 -13.34
C LYS A 26 10.24 11.97 -12.51
N VAL A 27 9.42 10.94 -12.26
CA VAL A 27 9.78 9.81 -11.42
C VAL A 27 10.39 8.70 -12.27
N THR A 28 11.50 8.14 -11.81
CA THR A 28 12.09 6.91 -12.36
C THR A 28 12.29 5.92 -11.22
N LEU A 29 11.68 4.76 -11.35
CA LEU A 29 11.81 3.67 -10.38
C LEU A 29 12.80 2.64 -10.92
N TYR A 30 13.81 2.30 -10.11
CA TYR A 30 14.86 1.33 -10.44
C TYR A 30 14.67 0.06 -9.63
N GLU A 31 14.47 -1.08 -10.29
CA GLU A 31 14.32 -2.39 -9.68
C GLU A 31 15.35 -3.35 -10.26
N ARG A 32 16.09 -4.03 -9.39
CA ARG A 32 17.12 -5.00 -9.81
C ARG A 32 16.54 -6.33 -10.31
N ASN A 33 15.33 -6.70 -9.88
CA ASN A 33 14.61 -7.89 -10.33
C ASN A 33 13.85 -7.61 -11.62
N LYS A 34 13.36 -8.67 -12.28
CA LYS A 34 12.63 -8.54 -13.54
C LYS A 34 11.26 -7.86 -13.41
N ALA A 35 10.67 -7.86 -12.22
CA ALA A 35 9.34 -7.33 -11.98
C ALA A 35 9.25 -6.58 -10.66
N LEU A 36 8.36 -5.59 -10.61
CA LEU A 36 8.03 -4.82 -9.42
C LEU A 36 7.17 -5.64 -8.46
N GLY A 37 7.25 -5.33 -7.16
CA GLY A 37 6.31 -5.84 -6.17
C GLY A 37 6.43 -7.32 -5.86
N ARG A 38 7.58 -7.93 -6.05
CA ARG A 38 7.74 -9.38 -5.86
C ARG A 38 7.44 -9.83 -4.43
N LYS A 39 7.93 -9.11 -3.43
CA LYS A 39 7.63 -9.42 -2.02
C LYS A 39 6.16 -9.24 -1.68
N PHE A 40 5.49 -8.29 -2.30
CA PHE A 40 4.05 -8.10 -2.19
C PHE A 40 3.29 -9.35 -2.64
N LEU A 41 3.67 -9.93 -3.78
CA LEU A 41 3.06 -11.15 -4.31
C LEU A 41 3.32 -12.36 -3.41
N VAL A 42 4.54 -12.51 -2.91
CA VAL A 42 4.89 -13.61 -2.00
C VAL A 42 4.13 -13.48 -0.67
N ALA A 43 4.02 -12.28 -0.11
CA ALA A 43 3.25 -12.03 1.10
C ALA A 43 1.76 -12.27 0.91
N GLY A 44 1.25 -12.09 -0.32
CA GLY A 44 -0.14 -12.33 -0.67
C GLY A 44 -0.52 -13.80 -0.90
N ASP A 45 0.45 -14.69 -0.93
CA ASP A 45 0.20 -16.12 -1.09
C ASP A 45 -0.50 -16.67 0.17
N GLY A 46 -1.71 -17.22 -0.02
CA GLY A 46 -2.55 -17.69 1.08
C GLY A 46 -3.40 -16.62 1.79
N GLY A 47 -3.33 -15.36 1.37
CA GLY A 47 -4.14 -14.25 1.89
C GLY A 47 -3.36 -12.95 2.03
N LEU A 48 -3.72 -11.97 1.22
CA LEU A 48 -3.11 -10.64 1.25
C LEU A 48 -3.76 -9.78 2.32
N ASN A 49 -3.17 -9.73 3.52
CA ASN A 49 -3.60 -8.81 4.56
C ASN A 49 -3.12 -7.39 4.25
N LEU A 50 -4.05 -6.50 3.95
CA LEU A 50 -3.75 -5.10 3.57
C LEU A 50 -3.57 -4.21 4.81
N THR A 51 -4.47 -4.31 5.77
CA THR A 51 -4.46 -3.53 7.01
C THR A 51 -5.41 -4.13 8.06
N TYR A 52 -5.66 -3.38 9.14
CA TYR A 52 -6.63 -3.74 10.17
C TYR A 52 -7.89 -2.86 10.10
N ASP A 53 -9.03 -3.46 10.43
CA ASP A 53 -10.28 -2.74 10.67
C ASP A 53 -10.32 -2.33 12.15
N SER A 54 -9.79 -1.16 12.41
CA SER A 54 -9.71 -0.58 13.76
C SER A 54 -9.78 0.94 13.68
N ASP A 55 -10.05 1.59 14.81
CA ASP A 55 -9.87 3.04 14.88
C ASP A 55 -8.38 3.41 14.81
N VAL A 56 -8.09 4.69 14.57
CA VAL A 56 -6.72 5.18 14.38
C VAL A 56 -5.91 5.00 15.66
N ALA A 57 -6.50 5.20 16.83
CA ALA A 57 -5.80 5.06 18.11
C ALA A 57 -5.35 3.62 18.36
N ASP A 58 -6.22 2.66 18.07
CA ASP A 58 -5.89 1.24 18.17
C ASP A 58 -4.79 0.84 17.18
N LEU A 59 -4.90 1.28 15.92
CA LEU A 59 -3.88 1.03 14.90
C LEU A 59 -2.51 1.56 15.35
N ILE A 60 -2.43 2.78 15.86
CA ILE A 60 -1.19 3.38 16.35
C ILE A 60 -0.56 2.54 17.47
N SER A 61 -1.38 1.95 18.34
CA SER A 61 -0.89 1.11 19.45
C SER A 61 -0.13 -0.14 19.00
N HIS A 62 -0.31 -0.58 17.77
CA HIS A 62 0.42 -1.72 17.19
C HIS A 62 1.81 -1.38 16.67
N TYR A 63 2.18 -0.11 16.65
CA TYR A 63 3.51 0.34 16.18
C TYR A 63 4.44 0.64 17.34
N SER A 64 5.75 0.44 17.13
CA SER A 64 6.79 0.75 18.11
C SER A 64 7.95 1.49 17.41
N PRO A 65 8.33 2.70 17.87
CA PRO A 65 7.67 3.48 18.90
C PRO A 65 6.38 4.13 18.39
N SER A 66 5.32 4.07 19.17
CA SER A 66 4.00 4.59 18.77
C SER A 66 4.00 6.12 18.60
N ASP A 67 4.74 6.83 19.43
CA ASP A 67 4.85 8.29 19.36
C ASP A 67 5.45 8.76 18.02
N PHE A 68 6.45 8.05 17.52
CA PHE A 68 7.06 8.33 16.22
C PHE A 68 6.06 8.12 15.08
N MET A 69 5.25 7.09 15.16
CA MET A 69 4.30 6.72 14.10
C MET A 69 3.01 7.53 14.14
N THR A 70 2.65 8.12 15.26
CA THR A 70 1.39 8.84 15.44
C THR A 70 1.11 9.89 14.35
N PRO A 71 2.00 10.86 14.08
CA PRO A 71 1.72 11.86 13.03
C PRO A 71 1.65 11.26 11.64
N ILE A 72 2.42 10.21 11.36
CA ILE A 72 2.44 9.52 10.07
C ILE A 72 1.11 8.80 9.83
N ILE A 73 0.65 8.01 10.78
CA ILE A 73 -0.60 7.25 10.69
C ILE A 73 -1.81 8.18 10.64
N LYS A 74 -1.78 9.32 11.32
CA LYS A 74 -2.86 10.31 11.26
C LYS A 74 -2.96 11.00 9.90
N GLN A 75 -1.86 11.13 9.16
CA GLN A 75 -1.88 11.69 7.80
C GLN A 75 -2.43 10.71 6.77
N PHE A 76 -2.17 9.43 6.93
CA PHE A 76 -2.66 8.38 6.06
C PHE A 76 -2.94 7.12 6.89
N SER A 77 -4.19 6.98 7.30
CA SER A 77 -4.65 5.90 8.18
C SER A 77 -5.01 4.63 7.40
N ASN A 78 -5.38 3.59 8.15
CA ASN A 78 -5.95 2.36 7.58
C ASN A 78 -7.24 2.64 6.77
N GLN A 79 -8.09 3.53 7.24
CA GLN A 79 -9.30 3.91 6.50
C GLN A 79 -8.98 4.67 5.21
N ASP A 80 -7.97 5.53 5.23
CA ASP A 80 -7.47 6.21 4.05
C ASP A 80 -6.92 5.22 3.01
N LEU A 81 -6.19 4.20 3.46
CA LEU A 81 -5.69 3.13 2.59
C LEU A 81 -6.84 2.37 1.93
N ILE A 82 -7.86 1.98 2.69
CA ILE A 82 -9.04 1.27 2.18
C ILE A 82 -9.77 2.11 1.12
N GLN A 83 -9.99 3.39 1.39
CA GLN A 83 -10.62 4.32 0.45
C GLN A 83 -9.81 4.48 -0.83
N TRP A 84 -8.50 4.65 -0.71
CA TRP A 84 -7.61 4.77 -1.86
C TRP A 84 -7.64 3.51 -2.74
N LEU A 85 -7.56 2.33 -2.14
CA LEU A 85 -7.67 1.06 -2.85
C LEU A 85 -9.03 0.92 -3.55
N ASN A 86 -10.10 1.33 -2.90
CA ASN A 86 -11.44 1.32 -3.50
C ASN A 86 -11.51 2.21 -4.75
N ILE A 87 -10.91 3.39 -4.71
CA ILE A 87 -10.81 4.29 -5.88
C ILE A 87 -10.06 3.61 -7.04
N LEU A 88 -9.06 2.80 -6.75
CA LEU A 88 -8.32 2.03 -7.76
C LEU A 88 -9.11 0.81 -8.29
N GLY A 89 -10.28 0.54 -7.75
CA GLY A 89 -11.09 -0.62 -8.10
C GLY A 89 -10.76 -1.87 -7.29
N VAL A 90 -10.11 -1.72 -6.15
CA VAL A 90 -9.85 -2.80 -5.19
C VAL A 90 -10.83 -2.71 -4.04
N ASP A 91 -11.92 -3.46 -4.13
CA ASP A 91 -12.84 -3.63 -3.00
C ASP A 91 -12.21 -4.53 -1.94
N THR A 92 -12.58 -4.32 -0.69
CA THR A 92 -12.03 -5.04 0.46
C THR A 92 -13.14 -5.60 1.33
N PHE A 93 -12.78 -6.58 2.16
CA PHE A 93 -13.65 -7.09 3.22
C PHE A 93 -12.87 -7.32 4.50
N VAL A 94 -13.58 -7.34 5.63
CA VAL A 94 -12.99 -7.64 6.94
C VAL A 94 -13.10 -9.14 7.20
N GLY A 95 -11.96 -9.78 7.34
CA GLY A 95 -11.87 -11.20 7.66
C GLY A 95 -11.73 -11.45 9.16
N SER A 96 -11.22 -12.62 9.51
CA SER A 96 -10.96 -13.01 10.91
C SER A 96 -9.91 -12.07 11.55
N SER A 97 -10.02 -11.90 12.87
CA SER A 97 -9.09 -11.06 13.65
C SER A 97 -9.00 -9.61 13.16
N SER A 98 -10.10 -9.06 12.64
CA SER A 98 -10.18 -7.68 12.13
C SER A 98 -9.17 -7.36 11.03
N ARG A 99 -8.70 -8.34 10.29
CA ARG A 99 -7.81 -8.16 9.15
C ARG A 99 -8.61 -7.79 7.90
N VAL A 100 -8.07 -6.85 7.14
CA VAL A 100 -8.69 -6.39 5.89
C VAL A 100 -7.99 -7.04 4.70
N PHE A 101 -8.77 -7.68 3.85
CA PHE A 101 -8.31 -8.37 2.65
C PHE A 101 -8.97 -7.79 1.39
N PRO A 102 -8.34 -7.91 0.21
CA PRO A 102 -9.05 -7.62 -1.04
C PRO A 102 -10.20 -8.60 -1.24
N ALA A 103 -11.20 -8.19 -2.01
CA ALA A 103 -12.35 -9.01 -2.34
C ALA A 103 -11.93 -10.39 -2.88
N LEU A 104 -12.70 -11.43 -2.56
CA LEU A 104 -12.35 -12.84 -2.84
C LEU A 104 -12.08 -13.14 -4.32
N ASN A 105 -12.66 -12.37 -5.23
CA ASN A 105 -12.44 -12.49 -6.67
C ASN A 105 -11.16 -11.83 -7.17
N LEU A 106 -10.43 -11.11 -6.31
CA LEU A 106 -9.18 -10.41 -6.66
C LEU A 106 -7.97 -11.22 -6.18
N LYS A 107 -7.09 -11.56 -7.11
CA LYS A 107 -5.79 -12.16 -6.81
C LYS A 107 -4.77 -11.09 -6.44
N PRO A 108 -3.71 -11.42 -5.67
CA PRO A 108 -2.66 -10.47 -5.32
C PRO A 108 -2.05 -9.76 -6.54
N ILE A 109 -1.84 -10.46 -7.65
CA ILE A 109 -1.31 -9.85 -8.87
C ILE A 109 -2.25 -8.81 -9.47
N GLU A 110 -3.55 -9.01 -9.37
CA GLU A 110 -4.55 -8.04 -9.84
C GLU A 110 -4.52 -6.77 -8.99
N VAL A 111 -4.40 -6.91 -7.67
CA VAL A 111 -4.24 -5.78 -6.75
C VAL A 111 -2.95 -5.01 -7.07
N LEU A 112 -1.84 -5.71 -7.22
CA LEU A 112 -0.55 -5.12 -7.57
C LEU A 112 -0.62 -4.34 -8.89
N ASN A 113 -1.20 -4.91 -9.92
CA ASN A 113 -1.34 -4.25 -11.22
C ASN A 113 -2.16 -2.97 -11.13
N LYS A 114 -3.24 -2.96 -10.37
CA LYS A 114 -4.03 -1.74 -10.14
C LYS A 114 -3.23 -0.63 -9.47
N ILE A 115 -2.34 -0.97 -8.55
CA ILE A 115 -1.43 0.00 -7.92
C ILE A 115 -0.39 0.52 -8.93
N ILE A 116 0.19 -0.36 -9.74
CA ILE A 116 1.21 0.01 -10.73
C ILE A 116 0.62 0.90 -11.83
N GLU A 117 -0.62 0.69 -12.21
CA GLU A 117 -1.31 1.44 -13.27
C GLU A 117 -1.73 2.86 -12.84
N THR A 118 -1.61 3.19 -11.57
CA THR A 118 -1.85 4.57 -11.12
C THR A 118 -0.76 5.51 -11.64
#